data_a5c27e23150845a43931cd42342ed649
#
_entry.id   a5c27e23150845a43931cd42342ed649
#
_cell.length_a   1.000
_cell.length_b   1.000
_cell.length_c   1.000
_cell.angle_alpha   90.00
_cell.angle_beta   90.00
_cell.angle_gamma   90.00
#
_symmetry.space_group_name_H-M   'P 1'
#
loop_
_entity.id
_entity.type
_entity.pdbx_description
1 polymer ?
#
loop_
_entity_poly.entity_id
_entity_poly.type
_entity_poly.pdbx_seq_one_letter_code
_entity_poly.pdbx_strand_id
1 'polypeptide(L)'
;MSRALAVFHGRFGRATVYQLNRPFNIHAHREGHLIFHVGGLPACIDVNDGRHELTETSVVAVNPWEPHNFLPSDIDTGAIYFVLYVNAEWFAPDAPGADRLRFGRTQFKRTVALDKHIRRTAALVCGAPSLNSLDGELRRLIDICYDESWQQAASARDPRASGAVTDFRVRKCIKMMSESPGAEIELDTIARESGLSRPHFYRLFRTQTGVTPHLYLNTLIMEQALEALVASEAPIADIGFDLGFSSQSGFTRFFAANVGMAPTDYRRAAKVLRA
;
A
#
# COMPACT_ATOMS: atom_id res chain seq x y z
N MET A 1 17.40 -5.29 -11.71
CA MET A 1 16.00 -4.88 -11.95
C MET A 1 15.15 -5.28 -10.76
N SER A 2 14.23 -4.40 -10.35
CA SER A 2 13.23 -4.76 -9.34
C SER A 2 12.34 -5.89 -9.84
N ARG A 3 12.01 -6.84 -8.97
CA ARG A 3 11.13 -7.98 -9.30
C ARG A 3 10.38 -8.47 -8.07
N ALA A 4 9.21 -9.06 -8.29
CA ALA A 4 8.51 -9.83 -7.28
C ALA A 4 9.08 -11.26 -7.23
N LEU A 5 9.43 -11.72 -6.04
CA LEU A 5 9.83 -13.10 -5.80
C LEU A 5 8.61 -13.95 -5.44
N ALA A 6 7.67 -13.37 -4.71
CA ALA A 6 6.37 -13.98 -4.40
C ALA A 6 5.34 -12.89 -4.14
N VAL A 7 4.11 -13.10 -4.58
CA VAL A 7 2.96 -12.23 -4.32
C VAL A 7 1.74 -13.11 -4.06
N PHE A 8 1.12 -12.96 -2.91
CA PHE A 8 -0.12 -13.64 -2.56
C PHE A 8 -1.20 -12.64 -2.21
N HIS A 9 -2.34 -12.77 -2.87
CA HIS A 9 -3.57 -12.06 -2.56
C HIS A 9 -4.52 -12.98 -1.80
N GLY A 10 -5.18 -12.47 -0.78
CA GLY A 10 -6.17 -13.18 0.00
C GLY A 10 -7.05 -12.24 0.81
N ARG A 11 -7.94 -12.77 1.63
CA ARG A 11 -8.81 -11.96 2.51
C ARG A 11 -8.02 -11.07 3.49
N PHE A 12 -6.79 -11.48 3.83
CA PHE A 12 -5.88 -10.70 4.68
C PHE A 12 -5.35 -9.43 3.99
N GLY A 13 -5.50 -9.31 2.68
CA GLY A 13 -4.91 -8.32 1.82
C GLY A 13 -3.86 -8.92 0.91
N ARG A 14 -2.58 -8.52 1.05
CA ARG A 14 -1.49 -8.96 0.18
C ARG A 14 -0.20 -9.19 0.96
N ALA A 15 0.43 -10.36 0.74
CA ALA A 15 1.74 -10.71 1.28
C ALA A 15 2.74 -10.84 0.13
N THR A 16 3.84 -10.09 0.18
CA THR A 16 4.77 -9.99 -0.94
C THR A 16 6.22 -10.09 -0.51
N VAL A 17 7.02 -10.77 -1.30
CA VAL A 17 8.48 -10.71 -1.18
C VAL A 17 9.03 -10.09 -2.46
N TYR A 18 9.67 -8.96 -2.31
CA TYR A 18 10.24 -8.19 -3.41
C TYR A 18 11.76 -8.11 -3.34
N GLN A 19 12.40 -8.15 -4.49
CA GLN A 19 13.76 -7.64 -4.67
C GLN A 19 13.64 -6.28 -5.35
N LEU A 20 14.05 -5.21 -4.66
CA LEU A 20 13.85 -3.82 -5.10
C LEU A 20 15.19 -3.10 -5.20
N ASN A 21 15.39 -2.41 -6.34
CA ASN A 21 16.56 -1.56 -6.58
C ASN A 21 16.21 -0.23 -7.26
N ARG A 22 14.91 0.14 -7.31
CA ARG A 22 14.45 1.41 -7.89
C ARG A 22 13.58 2.15 -6.91
N PRO A 23 13.63 3.48 -6.87
CA PRO A 23 12.74 4.27 -6.06
C PRO A 23 11.30 4.18 -6.59
N PHE A 24 10.34 4.38 -5.68
CA PHE A 24 8.93 4.53 -6.02
C PHE A 24 8.53 5.99 -5.90
N ASN A 25 7.54 6.40 -6.67
CA ASN A 25 6.87 7.67 -6.46
C ASN A 25 6.15 7.69 -5.11
N ILE A 26 5.86 8.90 -4.62
CA ILE A 26 4.98 9.06 -3.48
C ILE A 26 3.61 8.50 -3.85
N HIS A 27 3.15 7.53 -3.05
CA HIS A 27 1.88 6.84 -3.22
C HIS A 27 1.23 6.58 -1.87
N ALA A 28 0.00 6.10 -1.87
CA ALA A 28 -0.72 5.68 -0.67
C ALA A 28 -1.54 4.42 -0.98
N HIS A 29 -2.01 3.74 0.05
CA HIS A 29 -2.88 2.57 -0.05
C HIS A 29 -4.04 2.68 0.93
N ARG A 30 -5.15 2.01 0.65
CA ARG A 30 -6.25 1.84 1.61
C ARG A 30 -5.88 0.89 2.73
N GLU A 31 -5.03 -0.09 2.42
CA GLU A 31 -4.48 -0.99 3.43
C GLU A 31 -3.36 -0.29 4.20
N GLY A 32 -3.28 -0.57 5.50
CA GLY A 32 -2.05 -0.35 6.24
C GLY A 32 -1.03 -1.39 5.84
N HIS A 33 0.26 -1.09 5.89
CA HIS A 33 1.26 -2.10 5.58
C HIS A 33 2.48 -2.08 6.49
N LEU A 34 3.09 -3.25 6.61
CA LEU A 34 4.30 -3.52 7.35
C LEU A 34 5.41 -3.88 6.38
N ILE A 35 6.58 -3.27 6.56
CA ILE A 35 7.72 -3.43 5.66
C ILE A 35 8.90 -3.95 6.47
N PHE A 36 9.46 -5.08 6.03
CA PHE A 36 10.56 -5.76 6.68
C PHE A 36 11.72 -5.91 5.70
N HIS A 37 12.90 -5.47 6.11
CA HIS A 37 14.14 -5.80 5.41
C HIS A 37 14.50 -7.27 5.68
N VAL A 38 14.73 -8.05 4.64
CA VAL A 38 15.03 -9.48 4.75
C VAL A 38 16.44 -9.81 4.31
N GLY A 39 17.01 -9.01 3.40
CA GLY A 39 18.39 -9.19 2.97
C GLY A 39 18.85 -8.13 1.98
N GLY A 40 20.17 -8.02 1.78
CA GLY A 40 20.81 -6.99 0.95
C GLY A 40 21.09 -5.70 1.73
N LEU A 41 21.24 -4.59 1.02
CA LEU A 41 21.54 -3.30 1.63
C LEU A 41 20.28 -2.66 2.25
N PRO A 42 20.42 -1.86 3.32
CA PRO A 42 19.34 -1.06 3.86
C PRO A 42 18.71 -0.13 2.82
N ALA A 43 17.52 0.40 3.11
CA ALA A 43 16.87 1.45 2.33
C ALA A 43 16.28 2.50 3.26
N CYS A 44 15.76 3.58 2.66
CA CYS A 44 14.95 4.56 3.36
C CYS A 44 13.52 4.55 2.81
N ILE A 45 12.58 4.86 3.69
CA ILE A 45 11.18 5.10 3.36
C ILE A 45 10.82 6.47 3.95
N ASP A 46 10.37 7.38 3.12
CA ASP A 46 9.74 8.60 3.62
C ASP A 46 8.25 8.29 3.84
N VAL A 47 7.74 8.56 5.04
CA VAL A 47 6.31 8.45 5.37
C VAL A 47 5.86 9.81 5.87
N ASN A 48 4.92 10.43 5.18
CA ASN A 48 4.58 11.83 5.38
C ASN A 48 5.84 12.72 5.29
N ASP A 49 6.17 13.43 6.37
CA ASP A 49 7.33 14.32 6.45
C ASP A 49 8.55 13.67 7.16
N GLY A 50 8.46 12.38 7.52
CA GLY A 50 9.48 11.65 8.27
C GLY A 50 10.25 10.67 7.40
N ARG A 51 11.60 10.62 7.54
CA ARG A 51 12.46 9.60 6.92
C ARG A 51 12.79 8.49 7.89
N HIS A 52 12.59 7.25 7.45
CA HIS A 52 12.76 6.04 8.25
C HIS A 52 13.73 5.09 7.56
N GLU A 53 14.75 4.63 8.29
CA GLU A 53 15.66 3.62 7.79
C GLU A 53 15.04 2.23 7.92
N LEU A 54 15.04 1.48 6.82
CA LEU A 54 14.60 0.10 6.75
C LEU A 54 15.81 -0.82 6.81
N THR A 55 16.06 -1.37 7.99
CA THR A 55 17.23 -2.20 8.31
C THR A 55 16.81 -3.56 8.89
N GLU A 56 17.78 -4.41 9.19
CA GLU A 56 17.54 -5.68 9.89
C GLU A 56 17.07 -5.51 11.34
N THR A 57 17.19 -4.31 11.93
CA THR A 57 16.84 -4.03 13.33
C THR A 57 15.56 -3.21 13.48
N SER A 58 14.93 -2.82 12.37
CA SER A 58 13.73 -2.00 12.35
C SER A 58 12.59 -2.63 11.55
N VAL A 59 11.37 -2.25 11.91
CA VAL A 59 10.16 -2.46 11.12
C VAL A 59 9.60 -1.09 10.79
N VAL A 60 9.16 -0.90 9.55
CA VAL A 60 8.39 0.29 9.16
C VAL A 60 6.94 -0.10 8.96
N ALA A 61 6.05 0.62 9.63
CA ALA A 61 4.60 0.49 9.53
C ALA A 61 4.03 1.76 8.93
N VAL A 62 3.18 1.62 7.92
CA VAL A 62 2.49 2.72 7.26
C VAL A 62 1.00 2.53 7.46
N ASN A 63 0.33 3.54 7.97
CA ASN A 63 -1.11 3.49 8.18
C ASN A 63 -1.88 3.68 6.87
N PRO A 64 -3.15 3.26 6.80
CA PRO A 64 -4.01 3.56 5.66
C PRO A 64 -3.97 5.03 5.27
N TRP A 65 -3.84 5.29 3.97
CA TRP A 65 -3.80 6.63 3.38
C TRP A 65 -2.60 7.50 3.77
N GLU A 66 -1.57 6.97 4.44
CA GLU A 66 -0.34 7.73 4.67
C GLU A 66 0.52 7.77 3.40
N PRO A 67 0.81 8.96 2.85
CA PRO A 67 1.72 9.11 1.72
C PRO A 67 3.12 8.64 2.07
N HIS A 68 3.70 7.82 1.20
CA HIS A 68 5.05 7.29 1.39
C HIS A 68 5.71 6.97 0.05
N ASN A 69 7.02 6.81 0.08
CA ASN A 69 7.83 6.37 -1.04
C ASN A 69 8.78 5.24 -0.61
N PHE A 70 9.67 4.84 -1.51
CA PHE A 70 10.75 3.90 -1.24
C PHE A 70 12.02 4.42 -1.92
N LEU A 71 13.11 4.46 -1.19
CA LEU A 71 14.41 4.99 -1.63
C LEU A 71 15.50 3.93 -1.36
N PRO A 72 15.90 3.14 -2.37
CA PRO A 72 16.98 2.17 -2.21
C PRO A 72 18.31 2.87 -1.98
N SER A 73 19.17 2.27 -1.17
CA SER A 73 20.55 2.77 -0.96
C SER A 73 21.47 2.50 -2.17
N ASP A 74 21.14 1.46 -2.93
CA ASP A 74 21.89 1.07 -4.13
C ASP A 74 20.94 0.59 -5.23
N ILE A 75 21.14 1.13 -6.43
CA ILE A 75 20.35 0.81 -7.62
C ILE A 75 20.86 -0.42 -8.38
N ASP A 76 22.09 -0.88 -8.10
CA ASP A 76 22.72 -1.97 -8.84
C ASP A 76 22.41 -3.34 -8.24
N THR A 77 22.55 -3.50 -6.92
CA THR A 77 22.41 -4.80 -6.25
C THR A 77 20.98 -5.11 -5.81
N GLY A 78 20.23 -4.10 -5.37
CA GLY A 78 18.91 -4.26 -4.80
C GLY A 78 18.91 -4.98 -3.44
N ALA A 79 17.80 -4.90 -2.74
CA ALA A 79 17.61 -5.57 -1.47
C ALA A 79 16.27 -6.32 -1.45
N ILE A 80 16.15 -7.26 -0.51
CA ILE A 80 14.95 -8.11 -0.37
C ILE A 80 14.10 -7.58 0.77
N TYR A 81 12.83 -7.34 0.46
CA TYR A 81 11.83 -6.87 1.41
C TYR A 81 10.65 -7.81 1.43
N PHE A 82 10.19 -8.09 2.63
CA PHE A 82 8.90 -8.71 2.85
C PHE A 82 7.91 -7.60 3.22
N VAL A 83 6.80 -7.50 2.51
CA VAL A 83 5.80 -6.45 2.70
C VAL A 83 4.43 -7.09 2.87
N LEU A 84 3.74 -6.71 3.94
CA LEU A 84 2.37 -7.10 4.21
C LEU A 84 1.45 -5.90 4.05
N TYR A 85 0.51 -5.99 3.13
CA TYR A 85 -0.61 -5.07 3.00
C TYR A 85 -1.78 -5.70 3.74
N VAL A 86 -2.28 -5.02 4.76
CA VAL A 86 -3.24 -5.58 5.71
C VAL A 86 -4.62 -5.01 5.44
N ASN A 87 -5.56 -5.88 5.09
CA ASN A 87 -6.96 -5.51 4.99
C ASN A 87 -7.51 -5.24 6.39
N ALA A 88 -7.94 -4.00 6.63
CA ALA A 88 -8.44 -3.57 7.93
C ALA A 88 -9.70 -4.31 8.37
N GLU A 89 -10.58 -4.73 7.44
CA GLU A 89 -11.79 -5.49 7.75
C GLU A 89 -11.48 -6.92 8.18
N TRP A 90 -10.49 -7.55 7.57
CA TRP A 90 -10.02 -8.86 8.00
C TRP A 90 -9.29 -8.79 9.35
N PHE A 91 -8.50 -7.73 9.59
CA PHE A 91 -7.74 -7.57 10.83
C PHE A 91 -8.65 -7.27 12.03
N ALA A 92 -9.59 -6.35 11.89
CA ALA A 92 -10.48 -5.91 12.95
C ALA A 92 -11.92 -5.79 12.43
N PRO A 93 -12.63 -6.92 12.22
CA PRO A 93 -13.95 -6.93 11.61
C PRO A 93 -15.00 -6.17 12.42
N ASP A 94 -14.86 -6.16 13.74
CA ASP A 94 -15.81 -5.54 14.66
C ASP A 94 -15.50 -4.05 14.97
N ALA A 95 -14.36 -3.54 14.49
CA ALA A 95 -13.99 -2.15 14.73
C ALA A 95 -14.70 -1.20 13.73
N PRO A 96 -15.21 -0.04 14.16
CA PRO A 96 -15.88 0.89 13.28
C PRO A 96 -14.88 1.67 12.39
N GLY A 97 -15.17 1.75 11.09
CA GLY A 97 -14.62 2.73 10.15
C GLY A 97 -13.10 2.74 9.98
N ALA A 98 -12.54 3.94 9.87
CA ALA A 98 -11.13 4.17 9.57
C ALA A 98 -10.15 3.80 10.70
N ASP A 99 -10.64 3.56 11.91
CA ASP A 99 -9.81 3.21 13.07
C ASP A 99 -9.52 1.70 13.18
N ARG A 100 -9.98 0.89 12.22
CA ARG A 100 -9.84 -0.58 12.24
C ARG A 100 -8.39 -1.06 12.26
N LEU A 101 -7.49 -0.34 11.60
CA LEU A 101 -6.07 -0.68 11.57
C LEU A 101 -5.25 0.60 11.68
N ARG A 102 -4.59 0.77 12.83
CA ARG A 102 -3.70 1.88 13.06
C ARG A 102 -2.50 1.46 13.89
N PHE A 103 -1.33 1.57 13.32
CA PHE A 103 -0.07 1.37 14.03
C PHE A 103 0.26 2.61 14.86
N GLY A 104 0.75 2.42 16.08
CA GLY A 104 1.05 3.51 17.01
C GLY A 104 2.29 4.31 16.63
N ARG A 105 3.26 3.66 15.95
CA ARG A 105 4.49 4.29 15.42
C ARG A 105 4.80 3.82 14.02
N THR A 106 5.31 4.72 13.21
CA THR A 106 5.79 4.42 11.86
C THR A 106 7.04 3.53 11.88
N GLN A 107 7.92 3.70 12.85
CA GLN A 107 9.11 2.84 12.98
C GLN A 107 9.24 2.34 14.41
N PHE A 108 9.52 1.04 14.57
CA PHE A 108 9.74 0.41 15.84
C PHE A 108 10.84 -0.67 15.76
N LYS A 109 11.34 -1.08 16.92
CA LYS A 109 12.44 -2.03 17.00
C LYS A 109 12.00 -3.44 16.61
N ARG A 110 12.83 -4.10 15.81
CA ARG A 110 12.69 -5.51 15.48
C ARG A 110 13.40 -6.34 16.55
N THR A 111 12.63 -6.93 17.45
CA THR A 111 13.12 -7.81 18.49
C THR A 111 13.56 -9.16 17.91
N VAL A 112 14.39 -9.93 18.64
CA VAL A 112 14.84 -11.27 18.21
C VAL A 112 13.64 -12.21 17.99
N ALA A 113 12.63 -12.13 18.85
CA ALA A 113 11.41 -12.91 18.71
C ALA A 113 10.64 -12.55 17.44
N LEU A 114 10.47 -11.25 17.18
CA LEU A 114 9.81 -10.73 15.98
C LEU A 114 10.61 -11.10 14.71
N ASP A 115 11.93 -11.02 14.73
CA ASP A 115 12.80 -11.43 13.62
C ASP A 115 12.54 -12.88 13.19
N LYS A 116 12.43 -13.79 14.15
CA LYS A 116 12.13 -15.20 13.87
C LYS A 116 10.78 -15.37 13.16
N HIS A 117 9.75 -14.64 13.58
CA HIS A 117 8.45 -14.67 12.91
C HIS A 117 8.50 -14.07 11.50
N ILE A 118 9.19 -12.94 11.32
CA ILE A 118 9.37 -12.31 10.00
C ILE A 118 10.04 -13.28 9.01
N ARG A 119 11.18 -13.85 9.40
CA ARG A 119 11.93 -14.78 8.51
C ARG A 119 11.12 -16.04 8.19
N ARG A 120 10.44 -16.60 9.19
CA ARG A 120 9.57 -17.77 9.00
C ARG A 120 8.43 -17.48 8.04
N THR A 121 7.73 -16.35 8.23
CA THR A 121 6.60 -15.98 7.39
C THR A 121 7.05 -15.64 5.96
N ALA A 122 8.17 -14.92 5.81
CA ALA A 122 8.75 -14.64 4.49
C ALA A 122 9.15 -15.92 3.74
N ALA A 123 9.77 -16.89 4.43
CA ALA A 123 10.12 -18.20 3.86
C ALA A 123 8.86 -18.98 3.46
N LEU A 124 7.81 -18.94 4.29
CA LEU A 124 6.53 -19.58 3.98
C LEU A 124 5.89 -18.95 2.72
N VAL A 125 5.90 -17.64 2.60
CA VAL A 125 5.43 -16.92 1.39
C VAL A 125 6.21 -17.34 0.15
N CYS A 126 7.54 -17.50 0.23
CA CYS A 126 8.35 -17.97 -0.89
C CYS A 126 8.12 -19.46 -1.23
N GLY A 127 7.70 -20.28 -0.26
CA GLY A 127 7.53 -21.74 -0.38
C GLY A 127 6.20 -22.19 -0.97
N ALA A 128 5.36 -21.31 -1.50
CA ALA A 128 4.01 -21.61 -2.01
C ALA A 128 3.11 -22.29 -0.94
N PRO A 129 2.73 -21.57 0.11
CA PRO A 129 1.99 -22.08 1.25
C PRO A 129 0.54 -22.45 0.93
N SER A 130 -0.08 -23.27 1.77
CA SER A 130 -1.55 -23.38 1.81
C SER A 130 -2.16 -22.15 2.49
N LEU A 131 -3.42 -21.81 2.14
CA LEU A 131 -4.11 -20.65 2.71
C LEU A 131 -4.14 -20.69 4.24
N ASN A 132 -4.53 -21.83 4.82
CA ASN A 132 -4.68 -21.96 6.28
C ASN A 132 -3.36 -21.76 7.04
N SER A 133 -2.25 -22.26 6.48
CA SER A 133 -0.93 -22.10 7.11
C SER A 133 -0.44 -20.66 7.04
N LEU A 134 -0.71 -19.97 5.93
CA LEU A 134 -0.29 -18.59 5.73
C LEU A 134 -1.14 -17.61 6.57
N ASP A 135 -2.46 -17.77 6.57
CA ASP A 135 -3.40 -16.88 7.26
C ASP A 135 -3.10 -16.80 8.77
N GLY A 136 -2.87 -17.94 9.42
CA GLY A 136 -2.52 -17.98 10.86
C GLY A 136 -1.17 -17.35 11.20
N GLU A 137 -0.15 -17.57 10.34
CA GLU A 137 1.18 -16.96 10.57
C GLU A 137 1.15 -15.45 10.29
N LEU A 138 0.43 -15.00 9.25
CA LEU A 138 0.24 -13.57 8.97
C LEU A 138 -0.49 -12.88 10.11
N ARG A 139 -1.59 -13.47 10.59
CA ARG A 139 -2.35 -12.91 11.71
C ARG A 139 -1.45 -12.71 12.94
N ARG A 140 -0.70 -13.73 13.33
CA ARG A 140 0.21 -13.67 14.47
C ARG A 140 1.29 -12.62 14.29
N LEU A 141 1.91 -12.54 13.10
CA LEU A 141 2.94 -11.54 12.80
C LEU A 141 2.39 -10.12 12.89
N ILE A 142 1.20 -9.89 12.33
CA ILE A 142 0.55 -8.57 12.34
C ILE A 142 0.15 -8.18 13.76
N ASP A 143 -0.41 -9.10 14.57
CA ASP A 143 -0.77 -8.84 15.96
C ASP A 143 0.47 -8.42 16.77
N ILE A 144 1.60 -9.14 16.65
CA ILE A 144 2.85 -8.78 17.32
C ILE A 144 3.34 -7.39 16.87
N CYS A 145 3.34 -7.10 15.57
CA CYS A 145 3.75 -5.79 15.07
C CYS A 145 2.83 -4.67 15.54
N TYR A 146 1.52 -4.92 15.59
CA TYR A 146 0.54 -3.98 16.09
C TYR A 146 0.84 -3.63 17.56
N ASP A 147 0.99 -4.63 18.41
CA ASP A 147 1.29 -4.44 19.85
C ASP A 147 2.62 -3.72 20.07
N GLU A 148 3.70 -4.12 19.38
CA GLU A 148 5.01 -3.48 19.48
C GLU A 148 4.97 -2.02 19.03
N SER A 149 4.19 -1.70 18.01
CA SER A 149 4.03 -0.32 17.53
C SER A 149 3.41 0.59 18.60
N TRP A 150 2.50 0.08 19.42
CA TRP A 150 1.84 0.83 20.49
C TRP A 150 2.63 0.84 21.80
N GLN A 151 3.30 -0.24 22.18
CA GLN A 151 4.12 -0.30 23.40
C GLN A 151 5.24 0.73 23.39
N GLN A 152 5.82 1.00 22.23
CA GLN A 152 6.87 1.99 22.07
C GLN A 152 6.33 3.41 21.80
N ALA A 153 5.04 3.57 21.62
CA ALA A 153 4.39 4.86 21.44
C ALA A 153 4.19 5.51 22.84
N ALA A 154 5.18 6.29 23.30
CA ALA A 154 5.01 7.12 24.49
C ALA A 154 3.95 8.19 24.19
N SER A 155 2.72 7.94 24.64
CA SER A 155 1.54 8.82 24.58
C SER A 155 1.38 9.64 23.29
N ALA A 156 0.36 9.40 22.57
CA ALA A 156 -0.58 10.33 21.96
C ALA A 156 -1.26 9.66 20.79
N ARG A 157 -2.56 9.56 20.86
CA ARG A 157 -3.41 9.52 19.67
C ARG A 157 -2.96 10.69 18.80
N ASP A 158 -2.44 10.43 17.60
CA ASP A 158 -2.22 11.48 16.62
C ASP A 158 -3.58 12.15 16.35
N PRO A 159 -3.75 13.45 16.62
CA PRO A 159 -5.00 14.15 16.33
C PRO A 159 -5.36 14.14 14.84
N ARG A 160 -4.40 13.80 13.94
CA ARG A 160 -4.62 13.56 12.52
C ARG A 160 -5.17 12.18 12.24
N ALA A 161 -5.42 11.36 13.27
CA ALA A 161 -6.15 10.11 13.15
C ALA A 161 -7.46 10.41 12.43
N SER A 162 -7.51 10.04 11.20
CA SER A 162 -8.55 10.17 10.20
C SER A 162 -9.95 10.32 10.82
N GLY A 163 -10.33 11.56 11.10
CA GLY A 163 -11.73 11.87 11.36
C GLY A 163 -12.54 11.50 10.13
N ALA A 164 -13.77 11.03 10.32
CA ALA A 164 -14.66 10.79 9.20
C ALA A 164 -14.71 12.04 8.31
N VAL A 165 -14.68 11.86 6.99
CA VAL A 165 -14.84 12.97 6.03
C VAL A 165 -16.20 13.61 6.28
N THR A 166 -16.19 14.81 6.86
CA THR A 166 -17.41 15.50 7.32
C THR A 166 -18.02 16.40 6.25
N ASP A 167 -17.19 17.02 5.40
CA ASP A 167 -17.68 17.88 4.33
C ASP A 167 -18.36 17.08 3.22
N PHE A 168 -19.65 17.38 2.98
CA PHE A 168 -20.44 16.67 1.98
C PHE A 168 -19.92 16.83 0.55
N ARG A 169 -19.23 17.92 0.24
CA ARG A 169 -18.65 18.18 -1.08
C ARG A 169 -17.45 17.23 -1.32
N VAL A 170 -16.63 17.03 -0.29
CA VAL A 170 -15.53 16.05 -0.36
C VAL A 170 -16.07 14.63 -0.46
N ARG A 171 -17.14 14.28 0.28
CA ARG A 171 -17.80 12.98 0.11
C ARG A 171 -18.33 12.78 -1.31
N LYS A 172 -18.90 13.84 -1.92
CA LYS A 172 -19.35 13.80 -3.31
C LYS A 172 -18.16 13.57 -4.26
N CYS A 173 -17.04 14.28 -4.07
CA CYS A 173 -15.82 14.07 -4.87
C CYS A 173 -15.30 12.63 -4.76
N ILE A 174 -15.22 12.10 -3.53
CA ILE A 174 -14.80 10.71 -3.28
C ILE A 174 -15.72 9.72 -3.99
N LYS A 175 -17.04 9.91 -3.91
CA LYS A 175 -18.02 9.07 -4.58
C LYS A 175 -17.79 9.07 -6.10
N MET A 176 -17.66 10.24 -6.72
CA MET A 176 -17.42 10.37 -8.15
C MET A 176 -16.13 9.66 -8.59
N MET A 177 -15.03 9.83 -7.83
CA MET A 177 -13.76 9.14 -8.11
C MET A 177 -13.87 7.62 -7.95
N SER A 178 -14.69 7.13 -7.02
CA SER A 178 -14.82 5.70 -6.70
C SER A 178 -15.76 4.95 -7.62
N GLU A 179 -16.74 5.62 -8.22
CA GLU A 179 -17.72 5.00 -9.12
C GLU A 179 -17.10 4.56 -10.45
N SER A 180 -16.11 5.30 -10.95
CA SER A 180 -15.42 4.98 -12.20
C SER A 180 -14.00 5.52 -12.16
N PRO A 181 -13.10 4.98 -11.34
CA PRO A 181 -11.74 5.49 -11.30
C PRO A 181 -11.01 5.19 -12.60
N GLY A 182 -10.48 6.22 -13.26
CA GLY A 182 -9.77 6.12 -14.52
C GLY A 182 -8.79 7.27 -14.73
N ALA A 183 -7.75 7.03 -15.53
CA ALA A 183 -6.72 8.03 -15.81
C ALA A 183 -7.25 9.23 -16.64
N GLU A 184 -8.41 9.09 -17.25
CA GLU A 184 -9.11 10.13 -18.03
C GLU A 184 -9.94 11.09 -17.17
N ILE A 185 -10.12 10.79 -15.87
CA ILE A 185 -10.92 11.64 -14.99
C ILE A 185 -10.26 13.00 -14.82
N GLU A 186 -10.97 14.04 -15.19
CA GLU A 186 -10.57 15.42 -14.97
C GLU A 186 -10.96 15.90 -13.58
N LEU A 187 -9.96 16.05 -12.70
CA LEU A 187 -10.16 16.54 -11.32
C LEU A 187 -10.81 17.94 -11.28
N ASP A 188 -10.62 18.75 -12.32
CA ASP A 188 -11.25 20.08 -12.43
C ASP A 188 -12.77 19.95 -12.66
N THR A 189 -13.22 18.93 -13.38
CA THR A 189 -14.63 18.63 -13.54
C THR A 189 -15.24 18.18 -12.22
N ILE A 190 -14.57 17.28 -11.49
CA ILE A 190 -15.02 16.87 -10.13
C ILE A 190 -15.15 18.07 -9.20
N ALA A 191 -14.17 18.98 -9.17
CA ALA A 191 -14.22 20.19 -8.37
C ALA A 191 -15.44 21.05 -8.71
N ARG A 192 -15.65 21.34 -9.99
CA ARG A 192 -16.76 22.16 -10.49
C ARG A 192 -18.11 21.54 -10.15
N GLU A 193 -18.31 20.24 -10.39
CA GLU A 193 -19.54 19.55 -10.08
C GLU A 193 -19.85 19.45 -8.58
N SER A 194 -18.80 19.57 -7.77
CA SER A 194 -18.93 19.62 -6.31
C SER A 194 -19.06 21.06 -5.76
N GLY A 195 -19.16 22.06 -6.66
CA GLY A 195 -19.33 23.45 -6.28
C GLY A 195 -18.06 24.08 -5.67
N LEU A 196 -16.87 23.58 -6.06
CA LEU A 196 -15.59 24.04 -5.54
C LEU A 196 -14.73 24.66 -6.64
N SER A 197 -14.03 25.74 -6.34
CA SER A 197 -12.90 26.17 -7.18
C SER A 197 -11.73 25.19 -7.01
N ARG A 198 -10.89 25.04 -8.04
CA ARG A 198 -9.73 24.14 -8.02
C ARG A 198 -8.83 24.31 -6.78
N PRO A 199 -8.38 25.53 -6.41
CA PRO A 199 -7.55 25.69 -5.21
C PRO A 199 -8.26 25.30 -3.91
N HIS A 200 -9.56 25.60 -3.81
CA HIS A 200 -10.36 25.23 -2.64
C HIS A 200 -10.57 23.72 -2.57
N PHE A 201 -10.84 23.07 -3.70
CA PHE A 201 -10.95 21.62 -3.79
C PHE A 201 -9.70 20.92 -3.27
N TYR A 202 -8.51 21.27 -3.80
CA TYR A 202 -7.26 20.64 -3.37
C TYR A 202 -6.98 20.82 -1.88
N ARG A 203 -7.17 22.03 -1.36
CA ARG A 203 -6.98 22.34 0.06
C ARG A 203 -7.98 21.57 0.94
N LEU A 204 -9.27 21.66 0.64
CA LEU A 204 -10.32 21.06 1.43
C LEU A 204 -10.22 19.54 1.42
N PHE A 205 -10.01 18.94 0.23
CA PHE A 205 -9.83 17.51 0.07
C PHE A 205 -8.66 16.99 0.91
N ARG A 206 -7.49 17.63 0.80
CA ARG A 206 -6.31 17.26 1.60
C ARG A 206 -6.55 17.41 3.10
N THR A 207 -7.24 18.46 3.53
CA THR A 207 -7.57 18.68 4.95
C THR A 207 -8.49 17.56 5.49
N GLN A 208 -9.41 17.07 4.68
CA GLN A 208 -10.41 16.06 5.07
C GLN A 208 -9.91 14.61 4.93
N THR A 209 -9.02 14.34 3.98
CA THR A 209 -8.58 12.97 3.65
C THR A 209 -7.12 12.69 3.98
N GLY A 210 -6.31 13.73 4.28
CA GLY A 210 -4.87 13.62 4.49
C GLY A 210 -4.05 13.58 3.20
N VAL A 211 -4.66 13.32 2.03
CA VAL A 211 -3.98 13.18 0.73
C VAL A 211 -4.52 14.17 -0.31
N THR A 212 -3.75 14.40 -1.36
CA THR A 212 -4.22 15.23 -2.48
C THR A 212 -5.26 14.47 -3.32
N PRO A 213 -6.18 15.16 -4.03
CA PRO A 213 -7.13 14.51 -4.95
C PRO A 213 -6.44 13.62 -5.99
N HIS A 214 -5.31 14.06 -6.53
CA HIS A 214 -4.55 13.31 -7.52
C HIS A 214 -3.97 12.02 -6.93
N LEU A 215 -3.40 12.08 -5.72
CA LEU A 215 -2.87 10.90 -5.04
C LEU A 215 -3.99 9.92 -4.71
N TYR A 216 -5.15 10.42 -4.27
CA TYR A 216 -6.33 9.62 -4.00
C TYR A 216 -6.80 8.85 -5.25
N LEU A 217 -6.95 9.57 -6.38
CA LEU A 217 -7.36 8.94 -7.65
C LEU A 217 -6.34 7.91 -8.13
N ASN A 218 -5.03 8.22 -8.07
CA ASN A 218 -3.97 7.28 -8.43
C ASN A 218 -4.02 6.01 -7.58
N THR A 219 -4.34 6.11 -6.29
CA THR A 219 -4.52 4.96 -5.41
C THR A 219 -5.67 4.08 -5.90
N LEU A 220 -6.83 4.66 -6.25
CA LEU A 220 -7.97 3.90 -6.76
C LEU A 220 -7.65 3.19 -8.08
N ILE A 221 -6.99 3.88 -9.02
CA ILE A 221 -6.56 3.30 -10.30
C ILE A 221 -5.58 2.15 -10.06
N MET A 222 -4.64 2.31 -9.13
CA MET A 222 -3.66 1.27 -8.81
C MET A 222 -4.31 0.03 -8.17
N GLU A 223 -5.27 0.20 -7.27
CA GLU A 223 -6.03 -0.90 -6.67
C GLU A 223 -6.76 -1.71 -7.76
N GLN A 224 -7.45 -1.05 -8.68
CA GLN A 224 -8.11 -1.72 -9.81
C GLN A 224 -7.10 -2.39 -10.74
N ALA A 225 -5.94 -1.76 -11.00
CA ALA A 225 -4.90 -2.37 -11.81
C ALA A 225 -4.38 -3.67 -11.19
N LEU A 226 -4.11 -3.67 -9.88
CA LEU A 226 -3.67 -4.86 -9.15
C LEU A 226 -4.73 -5.96 -9.18
N GLU A 227 -5.99 -5.61 -8.96
CA GLU A 227 -7.11 -6.55 -9.02
C GLU A 227 -7.27 -7.16 -10.43
N ALA A 228 -7.31 -6.32 -11.46
CA ALA A 228 -7.44 -6.78 -12.85
C ALA A 228 -6.28 -7.69 -13.29
N LEU A 229 -5.04 -7.36 -12.87
CA LEU A 229 -3.86 -8.18 -13.18
C LEU A 229 -3.93 -9.58 -12.57
N VAL A 230 -4.61 -9.74 -11.45
CA VAL A 230 -4.68 -10.99 -10.69
C VAL A 230 -5.96 -11.77 -10.99
N ALA A 231 -7.07 -11.08 -11.28
CA ALA A 231 -8.38 -11.69 -11.53
C ALA A 231 -8.57 -12.16 -12.97
N SER A 232 -7.78 -11.65 -13.92
CA SER A 232 -7.98 -11.93 -15.34
C SER A 232 -6.68 -12.24 -16.09
N GLU A 233 -6.80 -12.97 -17.19
CA GLU A 233 -5.73 -13.19 -18.19
C GLU A 233 -5.78 -12.15 -19.33
N ALA A 234 -6.58 -11.09 -19.20
CA ALA A 234 -6.71 -10.05 -20.22
C ALA A 234 -5.33 -9.46 -20.59
N PRO A 235 -5.10 -9.10 -21.86
CA PRO A 235 -3.89 -8.42 -22.28
C PRO A 235 -3.59 -7.18 -21.42
N ILE A 236 -2.32 -6.93 -21.14
CA ILE A 236 -1.90 -5.75 -20.35
C ILE A 236 -2.38 -4.44 -20.99
N ALA A 237 -2.44 -4.40 -22.32
CA ALA A 237 -2.97 -3.25 -23.08
C ALA A 237 -4.43 -3.00 -22.75
N ASP A 238 -5.26 -4.04 -22.76
CA ASP A 238 -6.70 -3.95 -22.52
C ASP A 238 -6.98 -3.47 -21.09
N ILE A 239 -6.29 -4.02 -20.10
CA ILE A 239 -6.36 -3.52 -18.72
C ILE A 239 -6.00 -2.03 -18.64
N GLY A 240 -4.95 -1.61 -19.36
CA GLY A 240 -4.57 -0.20 -19.40
C GLY A 240 -5.65 0.68 -20.04
N PHE A 241 -6.28 0.24 -21.13
CA PHE A 241 -7.38 0.97 -21.78
C PHE A 241 -8.62 1.03 -20.90
N ASP A 242 -9.00 -0.06 -20.25
CA ASP A 242 -10.14 -0.10 -19.32
C ASP A 242 -9.94 0.84 -18.11
N LEU A 243 -8.69 1.08 -17.72
CA LEU A 243 -8.31 2.05 -16.68
C LEU A 243 -8.12 3.49 -17.21
N GLY A 244 -8.51 3.77 -18.46
CA GLY A 244 -8.48 5.11 -19.06
C GLY A 244 -7.11 5.58 -19.54
N PHE A 245 -6.13 4.67 -19.70
CA PHE A 245 -4.84 5.05 -20.28
C PHE A 245 -4.90 5.05 -21.81
N SER A 246 -4.38 6.09 -22.45
CA SER A 246 -4.35 6.22 -23.91
C SER A 246 -3.37 5.24 -24.59
N SER A 247 -2.51 4.55 -23.84
CA SER A 247 -1.55 3.58 -24.36
C SER A 247 -1.07 2.59 -23.30
N GLN A 248 -0.73 1.38 -23.72
CA GLN A 248 -0.10 0.37 -22.89
C GLN A 248 1.19 0.90 -22.21
N SER A 249 2.00 1.69 -22.94
CA SER A 249 3.23 2.26 -22.39
C SER A 249 2.97 3.29 -21.28
N GLY A 250 1.87 4.05 -21.38
CA GLY A 250 1.41 4.95 -20.32
C GLY A 250 1.04 4.20 -19.05
N PHE A 251 0.21 3.16 -19.19
CA PHE A 251 -0.14 2.27 -18.09
C PHE A 251 1.09 1.59 -17.46
N THR A 252 1.98 1.03 -18.29
CA THR A 252 3.19 0.35 -17.81
C THR A 252 4.10 1.29 -17.00
N ARG A 253 4.28 2.55 -17.47
CA ARG A 253 5.05 3.56 -16.71
C ARG A 253 4.38 3.92 -15.39
N PHE A 254 3.06 4.16 -15.41
CA PHE A 254 2.28 4.45 -14.21
C PHE A 254 2.41 3.31 -13.18
N PHE A 255 2.19 2.08 -13.60
CA PHE A 255 2.28 0.91 -12.72
C PHE A 255 3.70 0.74 -12.17
N ALA A 256 4.72 0.81 -13.03
CA ALA A 256 6.11 0.64 -12.60
C ALA A 256 6.59 1.75 -11.65
N ALA A 257 6.09 2.97 -11.81
CA ALA A 257 6.42 4.09 -10.91
C ALA A 257 5.83 3.93 -9.50
N ASN A 258 4.75 3.14 -9.35
CA ASN A 258 4.07 2.92 -8.08
C ASN A 258 4.40 1.57 -7.43
N VAL A 259 4.78 0.54 -8.22
CA VAL A 259 5.06 -0.83 -7.72
C VAL A 259 6.53 -1.22 -7.89
N GLY A 260 7.30 -0.44 -8.66
CA GLY A 260 8.72 -0.66 -8.89
C GLY A 260 9.05 -1.72 -9.95
N MET A 261 8.05 -2.34 -10.59
CA MET A 261 8.23 -3.38 -11.62
C MET A 261 7.14 -3.29 -12.69
N ALA A 262 7.35 -3.98 -13.82
CA ALA A 262 6.35 -4.02 -14.89
C ALA A 262 5.09 -4.82 -14.49
N PRO A 263 3.90 -4.49 -15.06
CA PRO A 263 2.66 -5.23 -14.81
C PRO A 263 2.77 -6.73 -15.14
N THR A 264 3.51 -7.07 -16.21
CA THR A 264 3.75 -8.45 -16.63
C THR A 264 4.54 -9.26 -15.59
N ASP A 265 5.54 -8.63 -14.95
CA ASP A 265 6.36 -9.28 -13.92
C ASP A 265 5.56 -9.46 -12.64
N TYR A 266 4.72 -8.48 -12.30
CA TYR A 266 3.79 -8.57 -11.19
C TYR A 266 2.80 -9.72 -11.38
N ARG A 267 2.09 -9.78 -12.53
CA ARG A 267 1.13 -10.85 -12.86
C ARG A 267 1.76 -12.24 -12.78
N ARG A 268 2.98 -12.40 -13.30
CA ARG A 268 3.68 -13.68 -13.28
C ARG A 268 3.96 -14.19 -11.87
N ALA A 269 4.23 -13.29 -10.93
CA ALA A 269 4.53 -13.64 -9.54
C ALA A 269 3.28 -13.74 -8.65
N ALA A 270 2.17 -13.12 -9.06
CA ALA A 270 0.96 -13.02 -8.26
C ALA A 270 0.16 -14.34 -8.26
N LYS A 271 -0.32 -14.72 -7.07
CA LYS A 271 -1.20 -15.87 -6.84
C LYS A 271 -2.36 -15.44 -5.95
N VAL A 272 -3.55 -15.99 -6.22
CA VAL A 272 -4.73 -15.80 -5.37
C VAL A 272 -4.90 -17.02 -4.49
N LEU A 273 -4.88 -16.83 -3.19
CA LEU A 273 -5.25 -17.84 -2.23
C LEU A 273 -6.77 -17.73 -1.99
N ARG A 274 -7.52 -18.63 -2.63
CA ARG A 274 -8.97 -18.73 -2.43
C ARG A 274 -9.26 -19.64 -1.23
N ALA A 275 -10.29 -19.26 -0.46
CA ALA A 275 -10.80 -20.09 0.64
C ALA A 275 -11.48 -21.35 0.12
#